data_f10c3bdc02d594dc2b5cd4c683c9202b
#
_entry.id   f10c3bdc02d594dc2b5cd4c683c9202b
#
_cell.length_a   1.000
_cell.length_b   1.000
_cell.length_c   1.000
_cell.angle_alpha   90.00
_cell.angle_beta   90.00
_cell.angle_gamma   90.00
#
_symmetry.space_group_name_H-M   'P 1'
#
loop_
_entity.id
_entity.type
_entity.pdbx_description
1 polymer ?
#
loop_
_entity_poly.entity_id
_entity_poly.type
_entity_poly.pdbx_seq_one_letter_code
_entity_poly.pdbx_strand_id
1 'polypeptide(L)'
;YRSLADFIRRVPMATEAIENLIMVGAFDRFGIGRREALWMVGLFIPSRKVGMAKKAESGRQLALALPVEQDRVELRPMGPWEQMAADYDIIGMSPRYHPLGLLRARLPQHLVTSKRLESLPHGVTVELAGLVVCRQRPGTAKGITFLLLEDEVGLINAIVHLDLYLQERTLVRSEPFLI
;
A
#
# COMPACT_ATOMS: atom_id res chain seq x y z
N TYR A 1 -21.45 10.11 2.25
CA TYR A 1 -21.01 11.20 1.37
C TYR A 1 -21.39 10.88 -0.07
N ARG A 2 -21.72 11.91 -0.85
CA ARG A 2 -22.16 11.75 -2.24
C ARG A 2 -21.01 11.99 -3.25
N SER A 3 -19.99 12.72 -2.84
CA SER A 3 -18.81 13.04 -3.67
C SER A 3 -17.63 13.44 -2.80
N LEU A 4 -16.44 13.54 -3.39
CA LEU A 4 -15.25 14.09 -2.75
C LEU A 4 -15.49 15.53 -2.26
N ALA A 5 -16.12 16.38 -3.06
CA ALA A 5 -16.46 17.75 -2.68
C ALA A 5 -17.43 17.81 -1.48
N ASP A 6 -18.41 16.90 -1.43
CA ASP A 6 -19.32 16.78 -0.28
C ASP A 6 -18.59 16.37 0.98
N PHE A 7 -17.60 15.46 0.88
CA PHE A 7 -16.75 15.06 1.98
C PHE A 7 -15.92 16.23 2.50
N ILE A 8 -15.14 16.90 1.62
CA ILE A 8 -14.27 18.02 1.98
C ILE A 8 -15.04 19.15 2.67
N ARG A 9 -16.23 19.46 2.18
CA ARG A 9 -17.08 20.50 2.78
C ARG A 9 -17.58 20.17 4.18
N ARG A 10 -17.84 18.89 4.46
CA ARG A 10 -18.48 18.45 5.70
C ARG A 10 -17.51 17.98 6.77
N VAL A 11 -16.30 17.58 6.38
CA VAL A 11 -15.29 17.04 7.28
C VAL A 11 -14.11 18.02 7.33
N PRO A 12 -13.95 18.76 8.44
CA PRO A 12 -12.80 19.65 8.63
C PRO A 12 -11.55 18.78 8.87
N MET A 13 -10.71 18.66 7.86
CA MET A 13 -9.51 17.81 7.89
C MET A 13 -8.35 18.55 7.22
N ALA A 14 -7.10 18.27 7.65
CA ALA A 14 -5.91 18.78 6.99
C ALA A 14 -5.82 18.24 5.55
N THR A 15 -5.32 19.07 4.64
CA THR A 15 -5.17 18.72 3.21
C THR A 15 -4.40 17.42 3.04
N GLU A 16 -3.27 17.29 3.73
CA GLU A 16 -2.42 16.09 3.71
C GLU A 16 -3.20 14.80 4.12
N ALA A 17 -4.07 14.90 5.12
CA ALA A 17 -4.88 13.76 5.53
C ALA A 17 -5.91 13.36 4.46
N ILE A 18 -6.48 14.33 3.74
CA ILE A 18 -7.38 14.08 2.61
C ILE A 18 -6.61 13.45 1.45
N GLU A 19 -5.42 13.95 1.14
CA GLU A 19 -4.53 13.39 0.12
C GLU A 19 -4.14 11.95 0.44
N ASN A 20 -3.80 11.65 1.69
CA ASN A 20 -3.50 10.28 2.13
C ASN A 20 -4.72 9.36 1.98
N LEU A 21 -5.92 9.80 2.34
CA LEU A 21 -7.15 9.04 2.14
C LEU A 21 -7.42 8.77 0.66
N ILE A 22 -7.14 9.73 -0.22
CA ILE A 22 -7.25 9.54 -1.67
C ILE A 22 -6.23 8.51 -2.15
N MET A 23 -4.97 8.63 -1.71
CA MET A 23 -3.89 7.76 -2.14
C MET A 23 -4.11 6.30 -1.74
N VAL A 24 -4.77 6.02 -0.62
CA VAL A 24 -5.14 4.66 -0.21
C VAL A 24 -6.50 4.19 -0.75
N GLY A 25 -7.14 5.00 -1.61
CA GLY A 25 -8.37 4.61 -2.31
C GLY A 25 -9.65 4.71 -1.50
N ALA A 26 -9.67 5.48 -0.41
CA ALA A 26 -10.87 5.67 0.41
C ALA A 26 -12.06 6.26 -0.40
N PHE A 27 -11.78 6.91 -1.50
CA PHE A 27 -12.76 7.54 -2.38
C PHE A 27 -12.95 6.84 -3.74
N ASP A 28 -12.32 5.68 -3.96
CA ASP A 28 -12.43 4.91 -5.22
C ASP A 28 -13.89 4.60 -5.59
N ARG A 29 -14.77 4.49 -4.58
CA ARG A 29 -16.21 4.27 -4.78
C ARG A 29 -16.92 5.41 -5.52
N PHE A 30 -16.34 6.60 -5.55
CA PHE A 30 -16.93 7.73 -6.29
C PHE A 30 -16.66 7.67 -7.80
N GLY A 31 -15.91 6.66 -8.27
CA GLY A 31 -15.59 6.49 -9.68
C GLY A 31 -14.61 7.53 -10.24
N ILE A 32 -13.87 8.19 -9.36
CA ILE A 32 -12.85 9.19 -9.71
C ILE A 32 -11.48 8.55 -9.51
N GLY A 33 -10.58 8.68 -10.49
CA GLY A 33 -9.21 8.23 -10.36
C GLY A 33 -8.47 8.94 -9.22
N ARG A 34 -7.56 8.23 -8.50
CA ARG A 34 -6.82 8.81 -7.36
C ARG A 34 -6.05 10.08 -7.74
N ARG A 35 -5.42 10.12 -8.92
CA ARG A 35 -4.73 11.32 -9.43
C ARG A 35 -5.67 12.47 -9.72
N GLU A 36 -6.82 12.17 -10.31
CA GLU A 36 -7.87 13.16 -10.57
C GLU A 36 -8.43 13.71 -9.26
N ALA A 37 -8.67 12.84 -8.28
CA ALA A 37 -9.13 13.24 -6.95
C ALA A 37 -8.10 14.15 -6.23
N LEU A 38 -6.80 13.85 -6.31
CA LEU A 38 -5.74 14.72 -5.78
C LEU A 38 -5.73 16.08 -6.43
N TRP A 39 -5.86 16.12 -7.76
CA TRP A 39 -5.94 17.38 -8.49
C TRP A 39 -7.15 18.21 -8.05
N MET A 40 -8.31 17.57 -7.88
CA MET A 40 -9.54 18.23 -7.38
C MET A 40 -9.35 18.80 -5.96
N VAL A 41 -8.62 18.14 -5.07
CA VAL A 41 -8.33 18.69 -3.72
C VAL A 41 -7.63 20.03 -3.82
N GLY A 42 -6.64 20.17 -4.72
CA GLY A 42 -5.94 21.44 -4.95
C GLY A 42 -6.86 22.59 -5.41
N LEU A 43 -7.99 22.26 -6.04
CA LEU A 43 -8.97 23.23 -6.46
C LEU A 43 -9.96 23.63 -5.34
N PHE A 44 -10.35 22.65 -4.50
CA PHE A 44 -11.30 22.89 -3.40
C PHE A 44 -10.65 23.51 -2.17
N ILE A 45 -9.37 23.25 -1.96
CA ILE A 45 -8.60 23.77 -0.82
C ILE A 45 -7.52 24.71 -1.40
N PRO A 46 -7.78 26.01 -1.48
CA PRO A 46 -6.77 26.94 -1.98
C PRO A 46 -5.52 26.81 -1.10
N SER A 47 -4.39 26.52 -1.73
CA SER A 47 -3.09 26.47 -1.07
C SER A 47 -2.90 27.76 -0.28
N ARG A 48 -2.89 27.68 1.03
CA ARG A 48 -2.50 28.78 1.88
C ARG A 48 -1.02 29.03 1.55
N LYS A 49 -0.76 29.97 0.64
CA LYS A 49 0.61 30.40 0.33
C LYS A 49 1.29 30.74 1.65
N VAL A 50 2.21 29.92 2.08
CA VAL A 50 3.19 30.24 3.12
C VAL A 50 4.09 31.30 2.50
N GLY A 51 3.68 32.54 2.61
CA GLY A 51 4.41 33.70 2.15
C GLY A 51 3.86 34.89 2.91
N MET A 52 4.65 35.37 3.88
CA MET A 52 4.56 36.64 4.56
C MET A 52 3.45 37.57 4.02
N ALA A 53 2.29 37.52 4.61
CA ALA A 53 1.33 38.62 4.52
C ALA A 53 1.46 39.44 5.81
N LYS A 54 2.18 40.52 5.73
CA LYS A 54 2.04 41.66 6.64
C LYS A 54 0.54 41.93 6.83
N LYS A 55 0.17 42.12 8.07
CA LYS A 55 -1.04 42.72 8.58
C LYS A 55 -1.58 43.76 7.57
N ALA A 56 -2.61 43.40 6.83
CA ALA A 56 -3.43 44.36 6.12
C ALA A 56 -4.85 44.25 6.66
N GLU A 57 -5.28 45.35 7.19
CA GLU A 57 -6.58 45.54 7.80
C GLU A 57 -7.72 45.30 6.83
N SER A 58 -8.81 44.78 7.41
CA SER A 58 -10.17 45.07 7.03
C SER A 58 -10.54 44.96 5.54
N GLY A 59 -10.78 43.78 5.09
CA GLY A 59 -11.56 43.49 3.92
C GLY A 59 -12.06 42.05 3.95
N ARG A 60 -13.32 41.90 4.32
CA ARG A 60 -14.01 40.60 4.28
C ARG A 60 -14.13 40.20 2.81
N GLN A 61 -13.08 39.54 2.29
CA GLN A 61 -13.12 38.99 0.92
C GLN A 61 -14.11 37.81 0.96
N LEU A 62 -15.32 38.04 0.50
CA LEU A 62 -16.32 37.02 0.27
C LEU A 62 -15.77 36.13 -0.85
N ALA A 63 -15.51 34.87 -0.53
CA ALA A 63 -15.28 33.88 -1.55
C ALA A 63 -16.56 33.73 -2.37
N LEU A 64 -16.57 34.28 -3.57
CA LEU A 64 -17.61 34.03 -4.55
C LEU A 64 -17.53 32.53 -4.92
N ALA A 65 -18.45 31.75 -4.38
CA ALA A 65 -18.67 30.38 -4.80
C ALA A 65 -19.37 30.40 -6.17
N LEU A 66 -18.65 30.79 -7.21
CA LEU A 66 -19.11 30.60 -8.57
C LEU A 66 -19.10 29.08 -8.84
N PRO A 67 -20.20 28.50 -9.38
CA PRO A 67 -20.18 27.15 -9.92
C PRO A 67 -19.35 27.20 -11.20
N VAL A 68 -18.04 27.10 -11.07
CA VAL A 68 -17.16 26.87 -12.21
C VAL A 68 -17.33 25.40 -12.54
N GLU A 69 -17.97 25.09 -13.67
CA GLU A 69 -17.80 23.81 -14.32
C GLU A 69 -16.32 23.66 -14.62
N GLN A 70 -15.63 22.94 -13.73
CA GLN A 70 -14.22 22.69 -13.94
C GLN A 70 -14.08 21.61 -14.99
N ASP A 71 -13.33 21.93 -16.05
CA ASP A 71 -12.95 20.95 -17.06
C ASP A 71 -12.35 19.72 -16.37
N ARG A 72 -12.95 18.57 -16.64
CA ARG A 72 -12.39 17.28 -16.18
C ARG A 72 -11.06 17.10 -16.89
N VAL A 73 -9.98 17.13 -16.11
CA VAL A 73 -8.65 16.78 -16.63
C VAL A 73 -8.52 15.26 -16.54
N GLU A 74 -8.52 14.60 -17.68
CA GLU A 74 -8.24 13.18 -17.75
C GLU A 74 -6.76 12.95 -17.45
N LEU A 75 -6.47 12.50 -16.23
CA LEU A 75 -5.14 12.10 -15.81
C LEU A 75 -4.98 10.59 -15.99
N ARG A 76 -3.79 10.17 -16.44
CA ARG A 76 -3.47 8.75 -16.53
C ARG A 76 -3.74 8.08 -15.17
N PRO A 77 -4.55 7.01 -15.13
CA PRO A 77 -4.83 6.31 -13.88
C PRO A 77 -3.55 5.71 -13.28
N MET A 78 -3.52 5.57 -11.96
CA MET A 78 -2.44 4.86 -11.27
C MET A 78 -2.50 3.38 -11.63
N GLY A 79 -1.36 2.82 -12.00
CA GLY A 79 -1.22 1.38 -12.24
C GLY A 79 -1.26 0.57 -10.92
N PRO A 80 -1.43 -0.77 -11.01
CA PRO A 80 -1.48 -1.64 -9.83
C PRO A 80 -0.27 -1.49 -8.90
N TRP A 81 0.93 -1.39 -9.43
CA TRP A 81 2.16 -1.16 -8.66
C TRP A 81 2.16 0.18 -7.92
N GLU A 82 1.74 1.24 -8.60
CA GLU A 82 1.69 2.58 -7.98
C GLU A 82 0.65 2.62 -6.86
N GLN A 83 -0.51 1.99 -7.06
CA GLN A 83 -1.54 1.90 -6.02
C GLN A 83 -1.05 1.10 -4.83
N MET A 84 -0.44 -0.06 -5.07
CA MET A 84 0.12 -0.91 -4.02
C MET A 84 1.24 -0.18 -3.24
N ALA A 85 2.16 0.49 -3.93
CA ALA A 85 3.22 1.26 -3.28
C ALA A 85 2.65 2.35 -2.38
N ALA A 86 1.66 3.12 -2.86
CA ALA A 86 0.99 4.14 -2.07
C ALA A 86 0.27 3.56 -0.85
N ASP A 87 -0.38 2.40 -1.01
CA ASP A 87 -1.03 1.70 0.10
C ASP A 87 0.02 1.32 1.18
N TYR A 88 1.15 0.71 0.79
CA TYR A 88 2.22 0.34 1.72
C TYR A 88 2.87 1.54 2.40
N ASP A 89 3.11 2.62 1.67
CA ASP A 89 3.72 3.85 2.22
C ASP A 89 2.85 4.51 3.29
N ILE A 90 1.52 4.44 3.15
CA ILE A 90 0.59 5.18 4.00
C ILE A 90 0.02 4.31 5.12
N ILE A 91 -0.40 3.07 4.82
CA ILE A 91 -1.08 2.20 5.80
C ILE A 91 -0.32 0.90 6.10
N GLY A 92 0.86 0.68 5.49
CA GLY A 92 1.70 -0.48 5.74
C GLY A 92 1.20 -1.81 5.15
N MET A 93 0.11 -1.79 4.38
CA MET A 93 -0.45 -2.95 3.69
C MET A 93 -1.21 -2.51 2.45
N SER A 94 -1.43 -3.42 1.50
CA SER A 94 -2.33 -3.15 0.37
C SER A 94 -3.54 -4.09 0.39
N PRO A 95 -4.77 -3.55 0.54
CA PRO A 95 -5.99 -4.36 0.57
C PRO A 95 -6.33 -5.01 -0.77
N ARG A 96 -5.77 -4.51 -1.86
CA ARG A 96 -6.15 -4.91 -3.23
C ARG A 96 -5.08 -5.72 -3.93
N TYR A 97 -3.82 -5.45 -3.69
CA TYR A 97 -2.71 -6.03 -4.42
C TYR A 97 -1.67 -6.62 -3.47
N HIS A 98 -1.21 -7.83 -3.81
CA HIS A 98 -0.06 -8.44 -3.16
C HIS A 98 1.16 -8.37 -4.09
N PRO A 99 2.38 -8.04 -3.60
CA PRO A 99 3.57 -7.92 -4.43
C PRO A 99 3.83 -9.17 -5.29
N LEU A 100 3.75 -10.36 -4.70
CA LEU A 100 3.93 -11.62 -5.43
C LEU A 100 2.84 -11.85 -6.48
N GLY A 101 1.60 -11.43 -6.23
CA GLY A 101 0.53 -11.51 -7.22
C GLY A 101 0.85 -10.68 -8.47
N LEU A 102 1.42 -9.49 -8.31
CA LEU A 102 1.87 -8.66 -9.42
C LEU A 102 3.12 -9.19 -10.12
N LEU A 103 3.96 -9.95 -9.40
CA LEU A 103 5.20 -10.54 -9.92
C LEU A 103 4.99 -11.95 -10.46
N ARG A 104 3.89 -12.64 -10.14
CA ARG A 104 3.70 -14.06 -10.42
C ARG A 104 4.01 -14.46 -11.86
N ALA A 105 3.59 -13.66 -12.82
CA ALA A 105 3.85 -13.91 -14.24
C ALA A 105 5.35 -13.82 -14.63
N ARG A 106 6.18 -13.22 -13.80
CA ARG A 106 7.63 -13.07 -14.01
C ARG A 106 8.45 -14.08 -13.20
N LEU A 107 7.84 -14.73 -12.22
CA LEU A 107 8.46 -15.76 -11.41
C LEU A 107 8.50 -17.10 -12.15
N PRO A 108 9.44 -17.99 -11.83
CA PRO A 108 9.47 -19.35 -12.37
C PRO A 108 8.15 -20.08 -12.11
N GLN A 109 7.60 -20.73 -13.12
CA GLN A 109 6.28 -21.38 -13.05
C GLN A 109 6.23 -22.60 -12.12
N HIS A 110 7.38 -23.18 -11.76
CA HIS A 110 7.47 -24.31 -10.85
C HIS A 110 7.29 -23.92 -9.38
N LEU A 111 7.38 -22.64 -9.03
CA LEU A 111 7.16 -22.17 -7.67
C LEU A 111 5.73 -22.39 -7.25
N VAL A 112 5.57 -23.18 -6.18
CA VAL A 112 4.24 -23.50 -5.63
C VAL A 112 3.70 -22.35 -4.77
N THR A 113 2.37 -22.20 -4.77
CA THR A 113 1.69 -21.26 -3.87
C THR A 113 1.35 -21.94 -2.55
N SER A 114 1.06 -21.14 -1.52
CA SER A 114 0.55 -21.62 -0.22
C SER A 114 -0.60 -22.59 -0.38
N LYS A 115 -1.58 -22.25 -1.22
CA LYS A 115 -2.73 -23.12 -1.51
C LYS A 115 -2.34 -24.44 -2.17
N ARG A 116 -1.38 -24.42 -3.09
CA ARG A 116 -0.88 -25.64 -3.74
C ARG A 116 -0.15 -26.53 -2.74
N LEU A 117 0.62 -25.92 -1.83
CA LEU A 117 1.37 -26.62 -0.79
C LEU A 117 0.48 -27.48 0.09
N GLU A 118 -0.72 -26.99 0.47
CA GLU A 118 -1.68 -27.75 1.28
C GLU A 118 -2.14 -29.07 0.64
N SER A 119 -2.08 -29.16 -0.68
CA SER A 119 -2.53 -30.33 -1.44
C SER A 119 -1.39 -31.33 -1.75
N LEU A 120 -0.15 -31.03 -1.37
CA LEU A 120 0.98 -31.89 -1.67
C LEU A 120 1.17 -32.99 -0.62
N PRO A 121 1.67 -34.17 -1.03
CA PRO A 121 2.00 -35.23 -0.10
C PRO A 121 3.11 -34.82 0.87
N HIS A 122 3.08 -35.38 2.07
CA HIS A 122 4.16 -35.19 3.04
C HIS A 122 5.51 -35.70 2.51
N GLY A 123 6.59 -34.93 2.77
CA GLY A 123 7.95 -35.26 2.37
C GLY A 123 8.36 -34.84 0.95
N VAL A 124 7.48 -34.16 0.21
CA VAL A 124 7.83 -33.62 -1.11
C VAL A 124 8.69 -32.37 -0.95
N THR A 125 9.77 -32.28 -1.71
CA THR A 125 10.59 -31.07 -1.83
C THR A 125 9.95 -30.13 -2.84
N VAL A 126 9.80 -28.87 -2.45
CA VAL A 126 9.18 -27.81 -3.28
C VAL A 126 9.99 -26.53 -3.21
N GLU A 127 9.84 -25.70 -4.24
CA GLU A 127 10.30 -24.34 -4.22
C GLU A 127 9.07 -23.41 -4.14
N LEU A 128 9.17 -22.38 -3.32
CA LEU A 128 8.11 -21.40 -3.15
C LEU A 128 8.70 -20.01 -2.99
N ALA A 129 7.89 -18.98 -3.27
CA ALA A 129 8.24 -17.59 -3.03
C ALA A 129 7.31 -16.98 -1.98
N GLY A 130 7.86 -16.18 -1.08
CA GLY A 130 7.08 -15.52 -0.04
C GLY A 130 7.64 -14.17 0.40
N LEU A 131 6.75 -13.26 0.78
CA LEU A 131 7.08 -12.06 1.55
C LEU A 131 7.23 -12.47 3.02
N VAL A 132 8.32 -12.07 3.66
CA VAL A 132 8.54 -12.42 5.07
C VAL A 132 7.77 -11.47 5.98
N VAL A 133 6.67 -11.95 6.51
CA VAL A 133 5.80 -11.19 7.42
C VAL A 133 6.35 -11.19 8.84
N CYS A 134 6.88 -12.33 9.29
CA CYS A 134 7.39 -12.46 10.64
C CYS A 134 8.63 -13.36 10.70
N ARG A 135 9.56 -13.00 11.58
CA ARG A 135 10.74 -13.78 11.91
C ARG A 135 10.80 -13.98 13.42
N GLN A 136 10.83 -15.23 13.86
CA GLN A 136 10.92 -15.54 15.28
C GLN A 136 12.06 -16.55 15.52
N ARG A 137 12.93 -16.22 16.47
CA ARG A 137 13.99 -17.13 16.92
C ARG A 137 13.97 -17.24 18.44
N PRO A 138 13.07 -18.07 19.00
CA PRO A 138 12.94 -18.23 20.44
C PRO A 138 14.22 -18.80 21.04
N GLY A 139 14.64 -18.31 22.19
CA GLY A 139 15.83 -18.84 22.90
C GLY A 139 15.68 -20.31 23.28
N THR A 140 14.46 -20.79 23.46
CA THR A 140 14.13 -22.19 23.81
C THR A 140 14.14 -23.15 22.62
N ALA A 141 14.17 -22.63 21.38
CA ALA A 141 14.05 -23.43 20.15
C ALA A 141 15.40 -23.99 19.65
N LYS A 142 16.44 -24.06 20.48
CA LYS A 142 17.77 -24.60 20.13
C LYS A 142 18.35 -24.04 18.81
N GLY A 143 18.12 -22.74 18.54
CA GLY A 143 18.64 -22.06 17.37
C GLY A 143 17.78 -22.16 16.11
N ILE A 144 16.63 -22.82 16.16
CA ILE A 144 15.65 -22.85 15.07
C ILE A 144 15.05 -21.45 14.89
N THR A 145 14.88 -21.05 13.64
CA THR A 145 14.19 -19.81 13.25
C THR A 145 12.89 -20.15 12.53
N PHE A 146 11.81 -19.52 12.95
CA PHE A 146 10.51 -19.64 12.31
C PHE A 146 10.29 -18.42 11.43
N LEU A 147 9.94 -18.65 10.18
CA LEU A 147 9.54 -17.62 9.24
C LEU A 147 8.07 -17.80 8.91
N LEU A 148 7.31 -16.72 8.99
CA LEU A 148 5.98 -16.64 8.41
C LEU A 148 6.12 -15.93 7.08
N LEU A 149 5.89 -16.65 6.01
CA LEU A 149 5.91 -16.16 4.65
C LEU A 149 4.47 -15.94 4.18
N GLU A 150 4.26 -14.93 3.34
CA GLU A 150 2.98 -14.62 2.72
C GLU A 150 3.14 -14.61 1.21
N ASP A 151 2.23 -15.27 0.51
CA ASP A 151 2.07 -15.12 -0.93
C ASP A 151 0.70 -14.48 -1.24
N GLU A 152 0.35 -14.35 -2.50
CA GLU A 152 -0.92 -13.75 -2.95
C GLU A 152 -2.16 -14.56 -2.58
N VAL A 153 -1.98 -15.74 -2.01
CA VAL A 153 -3.07 -16.69 -1.72
C VAL A 153 -3.20 -16.95 -0.22
N GLY A 154 -2.08 -16.97 0.53
CA GLY A 154 -2.12 -17.26 1.95
C GLY A 154 -0.76 -17.24 2.63
N LEU A 155 -0.70 -17.86 3.80
CA LEU A 155 0.46 -17.87 4.69
C LEU A 155 1.15 -19.23 4.68
N ILE A 156 2.46 -19.22 4.82
CA ILE A 156 3.32 -20.39 4.84
C ILE A 156 4.23 -20.31 6.07
N ASN A 157 4.22 -21.34 6.91
CA ASN A 157 5.18 -21.46 7.99
C ASN A 157 6.42 -22.21 7.49
N ALA A 158 7.57 -21.56 7.51
CA ALA A 158 8.84 -22.16 7.20
C ALA A 158 9.72 -22.29 8.45
N ILE A 159 10.34 -23.44 8.62
CA ILE A 159 11.23 -23.75 9.74
C ILE A 159 12.65 -23.81 9.20
N VAL A 160 13.49 -22.88 9.66
CA VAL A 160 14.90 -22.79 9.28
C VAL A 160 15.74 -23.41 10.41
N HIS A 161 16.39 -24.53 10.11
CA HIS A 161 17.30 -25.20 11.04
C HIS A 161 18.57 -24.38 11.26
N LEU A 162 19.25 -24.61 12.39
CA LEU A 162 20.40 -23.82 12.79
C LEU A 162 21.51 -23.81 11.74
N ASP A 163 21.81 -24.93 11.12
CA ASP A 163 22.88 -25.06 10.14
C ASP A 163 22.63 -24.19 8.92
N LEU A 164 21.41 -24.25 8.38
CA LEU A 164 20.98 -23.38 7.28
C LEU A 164 20.96 -21.90 7.68
N TYR A 165 20.50 -21.62 8.90
CA TYR A 165 20.54 -20.25 9.42
C TYR A 165 21.96 -19.68 9.50
N LEU A 166 22.94 -20.49 9.88
CA LEU A 166 24.35 -20.04 9.98
C LEU A 166 24.94 -19.80 8.59
N GLN A 167 24.58 -20.59 7.60
CA GLN A 167 25.01 -20.45 6.20
C GLN A 167 24.38 -19.22 5.55
N GLU A 168 23.05 -19.07 5.69
CA GLU A 168 22.25 -18.06 5.00
C GLU A 168 21.76 -16.94 5.93
N ARG A 169 22.56 -16.61 6.95
CA ARG A 169 22.18 -15.69 8.02
C ARG A 169 21.67 -14.36 7.51
N THR A 170 22.32 -13.79 6.50
CA THR A 170 21.94 -12.48 5.95
C THR A 170 20.59 -12.57 5.26
N LEU A 171 20.37 -13.56 4.41
CA LEU A 171 19.09 -13.77 3.73
C LEU A 171 17.96 -13.95 4.74
N VAL A 172 18.14 -14.87 5.69
CA VAL A 172 17.11 -15.16 6.68
C VAL A 172 16.76 -13.96 7.56
N ARG A 173 17.72 -13.05 7.83
CA ARG A 173 17.51 -11.93 8.74
C ARG A 173 16.97 -10.67 8.07
N SER A 174 17.38 -10.37 6.88
CA SER A 174 17.16 -9.06 6.27
C SER A 174 16.32 -9.04 5.01
N GLU A 175 16.32 -10.12 4.23
CA GLU A 175 15.61 -10.08 2.96
C GLU A 175 14.09 -10.12 3.15
N PRO A 176 13.34 -9.14 2.59
CA PRO A 176 11.89 -9.10 2.71
C PRO A 176 11.19 -10.16 1.84
N PHE A 177 11.84 -10.62 0.78
CA PHE A 177 11.34 -11.67 -0.11
C PHE A 177 12.33 -12.83 -0.15
N LEU A 178 11.80 -14.04 -0.10
CA LEU A 178 12.59 -15.27 -0.20
C LEU A 178 11.98 -16.20 -1.26
N ILE A 179 12.87 -16.94 -1.90
CA ILE A 179 12.54 -18.11 -2.74
C ILE A 179 13.25 -19.29 -2.14
#